data_d825523430b66c9b65ee892354ba0792
#
_entry.id   d825523430b66c9b65ee892354ba0792
#
_cell.length_a   1.000
_cell.length_b   1.000
_cell.length_c   1.000
_cell.angle_alpha   90.00
_cell.angle_beta   90.00
_cell.angle_gamma   90.00
#
_symmetry.space_group_name_H-M   'P 1'
#
loop_
_entity.id
_entity.type
_entity.pdbx_description
1 polymer ?
#
loop_
_entity_poly.entity_id
_entity_poly.type
_entity_poly.pdbx_seq_one_letter_code
_entity_poly.pdbx_strand_id
1 'polypeptide(L)'
;MRALRKLALALALAEAWSSAALAEAPKVMPTDPAVPQSLTSRPKETLKGQLRDLPTPYSIGAAGAVPPRSKTEPDIAFGAYQRGQYTTAFREATKRIAADNKDAAAMTLLGELYNQGLGVKQDPVKAAEWYRLAANQGDTHAMASLGLMSIDGRGGTKDPKAGRRWLEQASLKGDTTAAYNLALILIGTGTEPDEAKAAELFRKAAEGEIGPAQHDLGVLYLQGRGVPKDPKQAAEWFRRAADNGDLAGEVEFAILLFNGIGVEKDEARAARYFLHAASRGNAIAQNRVAILYALGRGIQKNPVEAAAWNLAAAAQGRSDPKLDETLASLTAEERSRAERLAEARMKVE
;
A
#
# COMPACT_ATOMS: atom_id res chain seq x y z
N MET A 1 27.49 -8.79 15.54
CA MET A 1 28.28 -9.36 14.43
C MET A 1 27.45 -10.11 13.38
N ARG A 2 26.36 -10.84 13.71
CA ARG A 2 25.50 -11.50 12.71
C ARG A 2 24.62 -10.54 11.90
N ALA A 3 24.20 -9.41 12.47
CA ALA A 3 23.39 -8.39 11.77
C ALA A 3 24.21 -7.60 10.72
N LEU A 4 25.47 -7.31 11.00
CA LEU A 4 26.39 -6.63 10.07
C LEU A 4 26.74 -7.50 8.86
N ARG A 5 26.80 -8.85 9.01
CA ARG A 5 27.03 -9.76 7.88
C ARG A 5 25.81 -9.87 6.94
N LYS A 6 24.59 -9.72 7.44
CA LYS A 6 23.38 -9.72 6.61
C LYS A 6 23.23 -8.41 5.81
N LEU A 7 23.67 -7.29 6.37
CA LEU A 7 23.69 -5.99 5.68
C LEU A 7 24.77 -5.98 4.56
N ALA A 8 25.93 -6.56 4.81
CA ALA A 8 27.01 -6.68 3.83
C ALA A 8 26.62 -7.60 2.65
N LEU A 9 25.82 -8.65 2.90
CA LEU A 9 25.34 -9.57 1.85
C LEU A 9 24.28 -8.91 0.96
N ALA A 10 23.43 -8.04 1.52
CA ALA A 10 22.42 -7.30 0.78
C ALA A 10 23.05 -6.20 -0.11
N LEU A 11 24.10 -5.53 0.38
CA LEU A 11 24.88 -4.55 -0.39
C LEU A 11 25.69 -5.23 -1.50
N ALA A 12 26.32 -6.38 -1.23
CA ALA A 12 27.07 -7.14 -2.22
C ALA A 12 26.20 -7.68 -3.38
N LEU A 13 24.93 -8.03 -3.11
CA LEU A 13 23.98 -8.44 -4.14
C LEU A 13 23.48 -7.26 -4.98
N ALA A 14 23.39 -6.04 -4.42
CA ALA A 14 23.05 -4.83 -5.15
C ALA A 14 24.17 -4.38 -6.09
N GLU A 15 25.45 -4.50 -5.66
CA GLU A 15 26.63 -4.14 -6.46
C GLU A 15 26.92 -5.17 -7.58
N ALA A 16 26.67 -6.45 -7.35
CA ALA A 16 26.83 -7.50 -8.36
C ALA A 16 25.86 -7.33 -9.56
N TRP A 17 24.77 -6.61 -9.37
CA TRP A 17 23.79 -6.34 -10.42
C TRP A 17 24.16 -5.20 -11.36
N SER A 18 24.83 -4.21 -10.85
CA SER A 18 25.32 -3.09 -11.62
C SER A 18 26.36 -3.53 -12.69
N SER A 19 27.13 -4.59 -12.45
CA SER A 19 28.24 -5.00 -13.34
C SER A 19 27.92 -6.08 -14.38
N ALA A 20 26.94 -6.95 -14.16
CA ALA A 20 26.70 -8.12 -14.99
C ALA A 20 25.60 -7.98 -16.07
N ALA A 21 24.74 -6.95 -15.98
CA ALA A 21 23.50 -6.92 -16.75
C ALA A 21 23.63 -6.60 -18.25
N LEU A 22 24.77 -6.08 -18.70
CA LEU A 22 24.99 -5.78 -20.14
C LEU A 22 25.96 -6.75 -20.85
N ALA A 23 26.69 -7.60 -20.11
CA ALA A 23 27.59 -8.59 -20.72
C ALA A 23 26.90 -9.94 -21.00
N GLU A 24 25.96 -10.35 -20.14
CA GLU A 24 25.04 -11.48 -20.38
C GLU A 24 23.67 -11.10 -19.82
N ALA A 25 22.61 -11.25 -20.63
CA ALA A 25 21.24 -11.00 -20.17
C ALA A 25 20.97 -11.87 -18.93
N PRO A 26 20.62 -11.31 -17.78
CA PRO A 26 20.41 -12.08 -16.55
C PRO A 26 19.29 -13.08 -16.79
N LYS A 27 19.55 -14.34 -16.47
CA LYS A 27 18.55 -15.42 -16.59
C LYS A 27 17.34 -15.21 -15.68
N VAL A 28 17.49 -14.40 -14.65
CA VAL A 28 16.48 -14.13 -13.62
C VAL A 28 16.49 -12.64 -13.27
N MET A 29 15.34 -11.97 -13.30
CA MET A 29 15.20 -10.67 -12.64
C MET A 29 15.16 -10.90 -11.14
N PRO A 30 15.99 -10.20 -10.32
CA PRO A 30 15.82 -10.31 -8.88
C PRO A 30 14.51 -9.72 -8.47
N THR A 31 13.92 -10.31 -7.45
CA THR A 31 13.01 -9.59 -6.57
C THR A 31 13.77 -8.37 -6.05
N ASP A 32 13.21 -7.17 -6.18
CA ASP A 32 13.88 -5.95 -5.71
C ASP A 32 14.04 -6.05 -4.18
N PRO A 33 15.27 -6.05 -3.63
CA PRO A 33 15.45 -6.07 -2.18
C PRO A 33 14.95 -4.78 -1.51
N ALA A 34 14.61 -3.75 -2.28
CA ALA A 34 13.98 -2.52 -1.79
C ALA A 34 12.45 -2.59 -1.78
N VAL A 35 11.84 -3.66 -2.28
CA VAL A 35 10.43 -4.00 -2.10
C VAL A 35 10.40 -5.22 -1.17
N PRO A 36 9.80 -5.17 -0.11
CA PRO A 36 8.74 -4.36 0.47
C PRO A 36 9.23 -3.48 1.62
N GLN A 37 9.30 -2.22 1.42
CA GLN A 37 9.52 -1.29 2.55
C GLN A 37 8.38 -1.37 3.58
N SER A 38 7.23 -2.00 3.27
CA SER A 38 6.17 -2.27 4.23
C SER A 38 6.58 -3.32 5.29
N LEU A 39 7.39 -4.32 4.96
CA LEU A 39 7.59 -5.47 5.85
C LEU A 39 9.04 -5.84 6.19
N THR A 40 10.09 -5.40 5.47
CA THR A 40 11.38 -6.09 5.54
C THR A 40 12.53 -5.39 6.25
N SER A 41 12.51 -4.10 6.51
CA SER A 41 13.71 -3.45 7.07
C SER A 41 13.48 -2.07 7.65
N ARG A 42 12.38 -1.86 8.36
CA ARG A 42 12.16 -0.55 8.96
C ARG A 42 12.89 -0.45 10.30
N PRO A 43 13.81 0.52 10.48
CA PRO A 43 14.28 0.88 11.81
C PRO A 43 13.08 1.29 12.67
N LYS A 44 13.14 1.00 13.97
CA LYS A 44 12.07 1.32 14.93
C LYS A 44 11.60 2.79 14.92
N GLU A 45 12.40 3.70 14.35
CA GLU A 45 12.06 5.12 14.18
C GLU A 45 11.11 5.39 13.00
N THR A 46 11.10 4.55 11.96
CA THR A 46 10.24 4.72 10.78
C THR A 46 8.79 4.36 11.07
N LEU A 47 8.52 3.53 12.10
CA LEU A 47 7.16 3.21 12.54
C LEU A 47 6.37 4.47 12.95
N LYS A 48 7.06 5.49 13.48
CA LYS A 48 6.41 6.76 13.88
C LYS A 48 5.87 7.58 12.72
N GLY A 49 6.53 7.55 11.56
CA GLY A 49 6.07 8.24 10.34
C GLY A 49 4.91 7.51 9.67
N GLN A 50 4.93 6.19 9.68
CA GLN A 50 4.01 5.34 8.94
C GLN A 50 2.65 5.11 9.58
N LEU A 51 2.57 5.22 10.92
CA LEU A 51 1.28 5.29 11.60
C LEU A 51 0.50 6.57 11.22
N ARG A 52 1.20 7.62 10.71
CA ARG A 52 0.56 8.83 10.16
C ARG A 52 0.01 8.62 8.75
N ASP A 53 0.63 7.73 7.98
CA ASP A 53 0.29 7.41 6.59
C ASP A 53 -0.53 6.11 6.47
N LEU A 54 -0.89 5.48 7.61
CA LEU A 54 -1.84 4.37 7.60
C LEU A 54 -3.15 4.90 7.00
N PRO A 55 -3.71 4.24 5.99
CA PRO A 55 -4.99 4.62 5.47
C PRO A 55 -5.98 4.68 6.61
N THR A 56 -6.63 5.83 6.78
CA THR A 56 -7.77 5.92 7.69
C THR A 56 -8.84 4.96 7.19
N PRO A 57 -9.73 4.45 8.06
CA PRO A 57 -10.80 3.54 7.63
C PRO A 57 -11.60 4.01 6.40
N TYR A 58 -11.55 5.31 6.10
CA TYR A 58 -12.22 5.94 4.96
C TYR A 58 -11.32 6.18 3.72
N SER A 59 -10.00 6.02 3.82
CA SER A 59 -9.08 6.22 2.69
C SER A 59 -8.84 4.96 1.86
N ILE A 60 -9.19 3.79 2.38
CA ILE A 60 -9.20 2.54 1.60
C ILE A 60 -10.59 2.42 0.95
N GLY A 61 -10.76 2.96 -0.24
CA GLY A 61 -11.92 2.82 -1.12
C GLY A 61 -13.31 2.90 -0.45
N ALA A 62 -14.30 3.35 -1.15
CA ALA A 62 -15.68 3.56 -0.68
C ALA A 62 -16.42 2.30 -0.14
N ALA A 63 -15.73 1.17 0.04
CA ALA A 63 -16.29 -0.09 0.53
C ALA A 63 -16.56 -0.11 2.06
N GLY A 64 -16.01 0.85 2.83
CA GLY A 64 -16.21 0.97 4.28
C GLY A 64 -17.31 1.97 4.66
N ALA A 65 -18.31 2.16 3.81
CA ALA A 65 -19.40 3.06 4.09
C ALA A 65 -20.13 2.68 5.40
N VAL A 66 -20.32 3.67 6.28
CA VAL A 66 -21.24 3.54 7.41
C VAL A 66 -22.59 3.06 6.87
N PRO A 67 -23.06 1.86 7.21
CA PRO A 67 -24.29 1.33 6.62
C PRO A 67 -25.47 2.24 6.93
N PRO A 68 -26.37 2.48 5.97
CA PRO A 68 -27.57 3.23 6.22
C PRO A 68 -28.41 2.49 7.27
N ARG A 69 -29.05 3.23 8.14
CA ARG A 69 -29.86 2.74 9.28
C ARG A 69 -31.02 1.84 8.86
N SER A 70 -31.48 1.98 7.63
CA SER A 70 -32.61 1.22 7.05
C SER A 70 -32.42 1.13 5.54
N LYS A 71 -32.83 0.00 4.95
CA LYS A 71 -32.87 -0.18 3.50
C LYS A 71 -33.93 0.70 2.81
N THR A 72 -34.79 1.39 3.58
CA THR A 72 -35.96 2.13 3.10
C THR A 72 -35.81 3.65 3.15
N GLU A 73 -34.94 4.19 4.00
CA GLU A 73 -34.70 5.64 4.07
C GLU A 73 -33.24 5.99 3.77
N PRO A 74 -32.98 6.97 2.85
CA PRO A 74 -31.61 7.38 2.55
C PRO A 74 -30.97 8.06 3.77
N ASP A 75 -29.73 7.69 4.08
CA ASP A 75 -28.95 8.38 5.10
C ASP A 75 -28.52 9.77 4.59
N ILE A 76 -29.31 10.78 4.95
CA ILE A 76 -29.10 12.17 4.50
C ILE A 76 -27.74 12.69 5.01
N ALA A 77 -27.33 12.36 6.23
CA ALA A 77 -26.09 12.81 6.81
C ALA A 77 -24.87 12.24 6.07
N PHE A 78 -24.86 10.93 5.84
CA PHE A 78 -23.80 10.26 5.11
C PHE A 78 -23.81 10.64 3.62
N GLY A 79 -24.98 10.72 3.01
CA GLY A 79 -25.09 11.18 1.61
C GLY A 79 -24.59 12.63 1.42
N ALA A 80 -24.80 13.51 2.39
CA ALA A 80 -24.22 14.85 2.38
C ALA A 80 -22.70 14.82 2.51
N TYR A 81 -22.15 13.95 3.37
CA TYR A 81 -20.71 13.74 3.51
C TYR A 81 -20.08 13.29 2.18
N GLN A 82 -20.64 12.28 1.52
CA GLN A 82 -20.17 11.78 0.22
C GLN A 82 -20.17 12.86 -0.90
N ARG A 83 -21.08 13.80 -0.83
CA ARG A 83 -21.17 14.92 -1.78
C ARG A 83 -20.29 16.12 -1.40
N GLY A 84 -19.45 16.02 -0.35
CA GLY A 84 -18.64 17.13 0.13
C GLY A 84 -19.42 18.24 0.86
N GLN A 85 -20.71 18.01 1.17
CA GLN A 85 -21.58 18.94 1.88
C GLN A 85 -21.42 18.80 3.40
N TYR A 86 -20.20 19.02 3.89
CA TYR A 86 -19.81 18.65 5.25
C TYR A 86 -20.56 19.38 6.36
N THR A 87 -20.90 20.65 6.16
CA THR A 87 -21.74 21.42 7.12
C THR A 87 -23.15 20.83 7.23
N THR A 88 -23.70 20.37 6.11
CA THR A 88 -24.99 19.67 6.10
C THR A 88 -24.85 18.30 6.78
N ALA A 89 -23.79 17.54 6.46
CA ALA A 89 -23.53 16.26 7.11
C ALA A 89 -23.44 16.39 8.64
N PHE A 90 -22.73 17.40 9.13
CA PHE A 90 -22.62 17.69 10.56
C PHE A 90 -23.98 17.98 11.20
N ARG A 91 -24.76 18.88 10.58
CA ARG A 91 -26.10 19.25 11.10
C ARG A 91 -27.05 18.05 11.13
N GLU A 92 -27.09 17.25 10.07
CA GLU A 92 -27.98 16.08 10.00
C GLU A 92 -27.52 14.95 10.94
N ALA A 93 -26.21 14.71 11.09
CA ALA A 93 -25.69 13.78 12.09
C ALA A 93 -26.05 14.22 13.53
N THR A 94 -25.92 15.52 13.83
CA THR A 94 -26.32 16.07 15.14
C THR A 94 -27.81 15.89 15.42
N LYS A 95 -28.68 16.10 14.42
CA LYS A 95 -30.12 15.84 14.54
C LYS A 95 -30.42 14.37 14.83
N ARG A 96 -29.71 13.45 14.15
CA ARG A 96 -29.88 12.00 14.38
C ARG A 96 -29.52 11.61 15.80
N ILE A 97 -28.40 12.13 16.35
CA ILE A 97 -28.00 11.87 17.74
C ILE A 97 -28.99 12.46 18.73
N ALA A 98 -29.57 13.65 18.45
CA ALA A 98 -30.62 14.25 19.30
C ALA A 98 -31.90 13.39 19.29
N ALA A 99 -32.24 12.74 18.20
CA ALA A 99 -33.36 11.82 18.10
C ALA A 99 -33.10 10.43 18.70
N ASP A 100 -31.87 9.96 18.59
CA ASP A 100 -31.39 8.69 19.13
C ASP A 100 -29.96 8.82 19.64
N ASN A 101 -29.82 8.90 20.92
CA ASN A 101 -28.52 9.03 21.59
C ASN A 101 -27.63 7.76 21.53
N LYS A 102 -28.08 6.70 20.85
CA LYS A 102 -27.31 5.47 20.57
C LYS A 102 -26.97 5.30 19.11
N ASP A 103 -27.22 6.32 18.29
CA ASP A 103 -26.89 6.28 16.85
C ASP A 103 -25.38 6.28 16.61
N ALA A 104 -24.79 5.07 16.65
CA ALA A 104 -23.35 4.88 16.49
C ALA A 104 -22.84 5.41 15.15
N ALA A 105 -23.61 5.23 14.07
CA ALA A 105 -23.21 5.69 12.74
C ALA A 105 -23.11 7.22 12.65
N ALA A 106 -24.08 7.94 13.25
CA ALA A 106 -24.03 9.40 13.32
C ALA A 106 -22.88 9.90 14.21
N MET A 107 -22.61 9.20 15.32
CA MET A 107 -21.46 9.51 16.19
C MET A 107 -20.13 9.31 15.45
N THR A 108 -19.98 8.20 14.71
CA THR A 108 -18.80 7.92 13.90
C THR A 108 -18.59 9.02 12.85
N LEU A 109 -19.66 9.45 12.17
CA LEU A 109 -19.60 10.54 11.21
C LEU A 109 -19.16 11.87 11.85
N LEU A 110 -19.66 12.22 13.05
CA LEU A 110 -19.18 13.41 13.76
C LEU A 110 -17.69 13.27 14.15
N GLY A 111 -17.27 12.09 14.59
CA GLY A 111 -15.87 11.79 14.86
C GLY A 111 -15.00 12.07 13.64
N GLU A 112 -15.41 11.62 12.45
CA GLU A 112 -14.70 11.82 11.19
C GLU A 112 -14.64 13.30 10.79
N LEU A 113 -15.76 14.02 10.88
CA LEU A 113 -15.81 15.45 10.56
C LEU A 113 -14.87 16.27 11.46
N TYR A 114 -14.81 15.97 12.77
CA TYR A 114 -13.88 16.61 13.68
C TYR A 114 -12.43 16.17 13.44
N ASN A 115 -12.18 14.89 13.13
CA ASN A 115 -10.83 14.38 12.89
C ASN A 115 -10.18 15.02 11.67
N GLN A 116 -10.95 15.24 10.60
CA GLN A 116 -10.47 15.82 9.35
C GLN A 116 -10.65 17.35 9.29
N GLY A 117 -11.46 17.96 10.13
CA GLY A 117 -11.79 19.37 10.06
C GLY A 117 -12.73 19.71 8.89
N LEU A 118 -13.62 18.78 8.54
CA LEU A 118 -14.55 18.92 7.42
C LEU A 118 -15.86 19.58 7.88
N GLY A 119 -16.12 20.78 7.40
CA GLY A 119 -17.31 21.57 7.80
C GLY A 119 -17.30 22.09 9.23
N VAL A 120 -16.29 21.73 10.01
CA VAL A 120 -16.03 22.18 11.39
C VAL A 120 -14.52 22.36 11.58
N LYS A 121 -14.12 23.12 12.61
CA LYS A 121 -12.69 23.20 12.96
C LYS A 121 -12.19 21.83 13.40
N GLN A 122 -11.03 21.42 12.88
CA GLN A 122 -10.38 20.18 13.29
C GLN A 122 -10.16 20.14 14.81
N ASP A 123 -10.62 19.06 15.42
CA ASP A 123 -10.50 18.85 16.87
C ASP A 123 -10.34 17.34 17.16
N PRO A 124 -9.10 16.85 17.23
CA PRO A 124 -8.85 15.43 17.46
C PRO A 124 -9.36 14.94 18.85
N VAL A 125 -9.49 15.83 19.83
CA VAL A 125 -10.01 15.45 21.16
C VAL A 125 -11.50 15.12 21.04
N LYS A 126 -12.28 16.01 20.43
CA LYS A 126 -13.71 15.75 20.16
C LYS A 126 -13.90 14.54 19.24
N ALA A 127 -13.04 14.38 18.24
CA ALA A 127 -13.09 13.20 17.38
C ALA A 127 -12.96 11.90 18.20
N ALA A 128 -11.96 11.83 19.10
CA ALA A 128 -11.76 10.67 19.96
C ALA A 128 -12.94 10.43 20.94
N GLU A 129 -13.57 11.49 21.42
CA GLU A 129 -14.77 11.39 22.26
C GLU A 129 -15.94 10.77 21.47
N TRP A 130 -16.22 11.28 20.27
CA TRP A 130 -17.29 10.75 19.41
C TRP A 130 -17.03 9.32 18.99
N TYR A 131 -15.81 8.99 18.57
CA TYR A 131 -15.45 7.61 18.24
C TYR A 131 -15.58 6.68 19.46
N ARG A 132 -15.24 7.15 20.66
CA ARG A 132 -15.41 6.34 21.89
C ARG A 132 -16.88 6.04 22.18
N LEU A 133 -17.76 7.03 22.01
CA LEU A 133 -19.19 6.83 22.17
C LEU A 133 -19.71 5.82 21.15
N ALA A 134 -19.37 5.95 19.88
CA ALA A 134 -19.75 5.02 18.81
C ALA A 134 -19.18 3.60 19.03
N ALA A 135 -17.90 3.49 19.39
CA ALA A 135 -17.23 2.23 19.69
C ALA A 135 -17.91 1.47 20.83
N ASN A 136 -18.36 2.17 21.87
CA ASN A 136 -19.11 1.60 22.98
C ASN A 136 -20.50 1.10 22.53
N GLN A 137 -21.07 1.63 21.46
CA GLN A 137 -22.28 1.10 20.81
C GLN A 137 -21.99 -0.04 19.84
N GLY A 138 -20.71 -0.40 19.66
CA GLY A 138 -20.31 -1.53 18.83
C GLY A 138 -19.91 -1.20 17.40
N ASP A 139 -19.81 0.07 17.03
CA ASP A 139 -19.36 0.49 15.69
C ASP A 139 -17.90 0.15 15.47
N THR A 140 -17.63 -0.67 14.47
CA THR A 140 -16.29 -1.21 14.21
C THR A 140 -15.35 -0.19 13.59
N HIS A 141 -15.88 0.74 12.78
CA HIS A 141 -15.08 1.83 12.20
C HIS A 141 -14.63 2.82 13.28
N ALA A 142 -15.53 3.14 14.22
CA ALA A 142 -15.16 3.95 15.37
C ALA A 142 -14.12 3.26 16.26
N MET A 143 -14.24 1.94 16.48
CA MET A 143 -13.23 1.15 17.20
C MET A 143 -11.88 1.23 16.49
N ALA A 144 -11.83 1.05 15.16
CA ALA A 144 -10.60 1.11 14.37
C ALA A 144 -9.96 2.51 14.44
N SER A 145 -10.77 3.56 14.24
CA SER A 145 -10.30 4.95 14.31
C SER A 145 -9.78 5.32 15.69
N LEU A 146 -10.52 4.98 16.76
CA LEU A 146 -10.09 5.20 18.13
C LEU A 146 -8.82 4.40 18.46
N GLY A 147 -8.70 3.18 17.92
CA GLY A 147 -7.51 2.35 18.04
C GLY A 147 -6.28 3.03 17.50
N LEU A 148 -6.32 3.51 16.26
CA LEU A 148 -5.23 4.23 15.62
C LEU A 148 -4.89 5.55 16.34
N MET A 149 -5.92 6.32 16.71
CA MET A 149 -5.73 7.57 17.47
C MET A 149 -5.04 7.32 18.81
N SER A 150 -5.40 6.24 19.52
CA SER A 150 -4.79 5.87 20.79
C SER A 150 -3.31 5.47 20.62
N ILE A 151 -2.96 4.79 19.52
CA ILE A 151 -1.58 4.40 19.21
C ILE A 151 -0.71 5.64 18.96
N ASP A 152 -1.24 6.63 18.23
CA ASP A 152 -0.53 7.86 17.89
C ASP A 152 -0.51 8.88 19.01
N GLY A 153 -1.48 8.81 19.93
CA GLY A 153 -1.76 9.83 20.94
C GLY A 153 -2.52 11.02 20.38
N ARG A 154 -3.21 10.87 19.23
CA ARG A 154 -4.10 11.91 18.70
C ARG A 154 -5.41 11.95 19.49
N GLY A 155 -5.78 13.13 19.96
CA GLY A 155 -7.01 13.31 20.74
C GLY A 155 -6.93 12.83 22.20
N GLY A 156 -5.72 12.55 22.72
CA GLY A 156 -5.53 12.15 24.11
C GLY A 156 -4.13 11.64 24.41
N THR A 157 -4.00 10.98 25.55
CA THR A 157 -2.75 10.32 25.93
C THR A 157 -2.45 9.15 25.01
N LYS A 158 -1.21 9.05 24.57
CA LYS A 158 -0.71 7.92 23.77
C LYS A 158 -0.79 6.62 24.59
N ASP A 159 -1.62 5.67 24.14
CA ASP A 159 -1.74 4.33 24.71
C ASP A 159 -1.82 3.25 23.62
N PRO A 160 -0.65 2.76 23.16
CA PRO A 160 -0.61 1.71 22.13
C PRO A 160 -1.28 0.39 22.56
N LYS A 161 -1.32 0.10 23.87
CA LYS A 161 -1.97 -1.12 24.38
C LYS A 161 -3.49 -1.01 24.26
N ALA A 162 -4.06 0.14 24.62
CA ALA A 162 -5.48 0.39 24.41
C ALA A 162 -5.82 0.40 22.92
N GLY A 163 -4.99 1.03 22.09
CA GLY A 163 -5.17 1.05 20.64
C GLY A 163 -5.19 -0.35 20.02
N ARG A 164 -4.24 -1.23 20.39
CA ARG A 164 -4.26 -2.63 19.94
C ARG A 164 -5.55 -3.36 20.35
N ARG A 165 -6.03 -3.18 21.59
CA ARG A 165 -7.28 -3.79 22.05
C ARG A 165 -8.48 -3.33 21.22
N TRP A 166 -8.57 -2.05 20.88
CA TRP A 166 -9.64 -1.54 20.03
C TRP A 166 -9.60 -2.12 18.62
N LEU A 167 -8.41 -2.18 17.99
CA LEU A 167 -8.24 -2.81 16.67
C LEU A 167 -8.58 -4.31 16.71
N GLU A 168 -8.18 -5.02 17.77
CA GLU A 168 -8.52 -6.43 17.95
C GLU A 168 -10.02 -6.65 18.04
N GLN A 169 -10.73 -5.83 18.84
CA GLN A 169 -12.19 -5.90 18.95
C GLN A 169 -12.89 -5.61 17.62
N ALA A 170 -12.46 -4.58 16.89
CA ALA A 170 -12.98 -4.27 15.56
C ALA A 170 -12.77 -5.44 14.59
N SER A 171 -11.54 -5.97 14.54
CA SER A 171 -11.20 -7.12 13.71
C SER A 171 -12.05 -8.34 14.05
N LEU A 172 -12.23 -8.69 15.33
CA LEU A 172 -13.07 -9.81 15.75
C LEU A 172 -14.53 -9.65 15.30
N LYS A 173 -15.02 -8.40 15.22
CA LYS A 173 -16.35 -8.07 14.71
C LYS A 173 -16.44 -8.00 13.17
N GLY A 174 -15.37 -8.32 12.46
CA GLY A 174 -15.37 -8.41 11.00
C GLY A 174 -14.78 -7.21 10.26
N ASP A 175 -14.27 -6.20 10.97
CA ASP A 175 -13.63 -5.07 10.31
C ASP A 175 -12.28 -5.49 9.70
N THR A 176 -12.23 -5.50 8.37
CA THR A 176 -11.05 -5.92 7.60
C THR A 176 -9.94 -4.88 7.62
N THR A 177 -10.30 -3.58 7.72
CA THR A 177 -9.33 -2.49 7.86
C THR A 177 -8.63 -2.54 9.22
N ALA A 178 -9.40 -2.82 10.29
CA ALA A 178 -8.81 -3.03 11.61
C ALA A 178 -7.89 -4.26 11.64
N ALA A 179 -8.27 -5.34 10.94
CA ALA A 179 -7.41 -6.52 10.80
C ALA A 179 -6.09 -6.16 10.12
N TYR A 180 -6.13 -5.43 9.01
CA TYR A 180 -4.94 -4.95 8.30
C TYR A 180 -4.03 -4.10 9.19
N ASN A 181 -4.59 -3.08 9.84
CA ASN A 181 -3.81 -2.20 10.71
C ASN A 181 -3.19 -2.96 11.91
N LEU A 182 -3.92 -3.90 12.50
CA LEU A 182 -3.39 -4.73 13.59
C LEU A 182 -2.27 -5.64 13.08
N ALA A 183 -2.41 -6.22 11.88
CA ALA A 183 -1.37 -7.03 11.26
C ALA A 183 -0.07 -6.25 11.05
N LEU A 184 -0.15 -5.01 10.55
CA LEU A 184 1.01 -4.13 10.39
C LEU A 184 1.74 -3.87 11.73
N ILE A 185 0.98 -3.69 12.81
CA ILE A 185 1.55 -3.47 14.14
C ILE A 185 2.27 -4.74 14.62
N LEU A 186 1.64 -5.90 14.47
CA LEU A 186 2.19 -7.18 14.93
C LEU A 186 3.44 -7.57 14.14
N ILE A 187 3.42 -7.47 12.82
CA ILE A 187 4.59 -7.81 12.00
C ILE A 187 5.80 -6.94 12.32
N GLY A 188 5.57 -5.70 12.79
CA GLY A 188 6.61 -4.78 13.22
C GLY A 188 7.33 -5.19 14.52
N THR A 189 6.78 -6.12 15.31
CA THR A 189 7.44 -6.65 16.51
C THR A 189 8.56 -7.64 16.18
N GLY A 190 8.43 -8.37 15.06
CA GLY A 190 9.40 -9.33 14.57
C GLY A 190 9.51 -10.59 15.44
N THR A 191 8.50 -10.90 16.26
CA THR A 191 8.44 -12.15 17.03
C THR A 191 7.62 -13.19 16.27
N GLU A 192 8.03 -14.49 16.32
CA GLU A 192 7.33 -15.57 15.60
C GLU A 192 5.82 -15.64 15.91
N PRO A 193 5.38 -15.58 17.20
CA PRO A 193 3.94 -15.61 17.50
C PRO A 193 3.17 -14.41 16.88
N ASP A 194 3.77 -13.22 16.90
CA ASP A 194 3.16 -12.02 16.32
C ASP A 194 3.15 -12.09 14.79
N GLU A 195 4.19 -12.65 14.15
CA GLU A 195 4.23 -12.87 12.71
C GLU A 195 3.16 -13.85 12.23
N ALA A 196 2.93 -14.94 12.97
CA ALA A 196 1.87 -15.91 12.66
C ALA A 196 0.47 -15.25 12.79
N LYS A 197 0.23 -14.52 13.88
CA LYS A 197 -1.03 -13.78 14.07
C LYS A 197 -1.22 -12.68 13.01
N ALA A 198 -0.14 -11.99 12.62
CA ALA A 198 -0.18 -11.00 11.56
C ALA A 198 -0.57 -11.63 10.22
N ALA A 199 -0.03 -12.79 9.88
CA ALA A 199 -0.38 -13.50 8.65
C ALA A 199 -1.88 -13.88 8.60
N GLU A 200 -2.46 -14.33 9.71
CA GLU A 200 -3.90 -14.59 9.81
C GLU A 200 -4.75 -13.32 9.60
N LEU A 201 -4.33 -12.21 10.20
CA LEU A 201 -5.01 -10.93 10.07
C LEU A 201 -4.88 -10.34 8.66
N PHE A 202 -3.69 -10.44 8.04
CA PHE A 202 -3.52 -10.07 6.63
C PHE A 202 -4.40 -10.92 5.72
N ARG A 203 -4.52 -12.24 5.99
CA ARG A 203 -5.43 -13.11 5.22
C ARG A 203 -6.87 -12.62 5.33
N LYS A 204 -7.34 -12.35 6.54
CA LYS A 204 -8.69 -11.82 6.77
C LYS A 204 -8.92 -10.51 6.00
N ALA A 205 -7.96 -9.60 6.02
CA ALA A 205 -8.03 -8.34 5.30
C ALA A 205 -7.97 -8.55 3.77
N ALA A 206 -7.12 -9.47 3.30
CA ALA A 206 -6.95 -9.83 1.89
C ALA A 206 -8.19 -10.50 1.30
N GLU A 207 -8.86 -11.36 2.07
CA GLU A 207 -10.17 -11.93 1.72
C GLU A 207 -11.27 -10.87 1.66
N GLY A 208 -11.12 -9.78 2.41
CA GLY A 208 -11.95 -8.57 2.33
C GLY A 208 -11.56 -7.61 1.21
N GLU A 209 -10.83 -8.10 0.20
CA GLU A 209 -10.46 -7.38 -1.03
C GLU A 209 -9.59 -6.13 -0.80
N ILE A 210 -8.86 -6.05 0.32
CA ILE A 210 -7.90 -4.98 0.58
C ILE A 210 -6.61 -5.27 -0.21
N GLY A 211 -6.37 -4.56 -1.31
CA GLY A 211 -5.21 -4.77 -2.19
C GLY A 211 -3.86 -4.75 -1.46
N PRO A 212 -3.55 -3.74 -0.62
CA PRO A 212 -2.33 -3.75 0.20
C PRO A 212 -2.20 -4.98 1.12
N ALA A 213 -3.31 -5.49 1.66
CA ALA A 213 -3.27 -6.71 2.49
C ALA A 213 -2.98 -7.97 1.65
N GLN A 214 -3.51 -8.03 0.43
CA GLN A 214 -3.20 -9.10 -0.53
C GLN A 214 -1.73 -9.08 -0.91
N HIS A 215 -1.17 -7.90 -1.19
CA HIS A 215 0.26 -7.72 -1.43
C HIS A 215 1.09 -8.19 -0.23
N ASP A 216 0.80 -7.69 0.97
CA ASP A 216 1.58 -8.01 2.16
C ASP A 216 1.52 -9.50 2.51
N LEU A 217 0.35 -10.13 2.35
CA LEU A 217 0.22 -11.58 2.51
C LEU A 217 1.04 -12.36 1.47
N GLY A 218 1.07 -11.89 0.23
CA GLY A 218 1.93 -12.45 -0.83
C GLY A 218 3.41 -12.41 -0.44
N VAL A 219 3.86 -11.29 0.14
CA VAL A 219 5.23 -11.14 0.66
C VAL A 219 5.52 -12.14 1.78
N LEU A 220 4.59 -12.33 2.72
CA LEU A 220 4.77 -13.31 3.81
C LEU A 220 4.93 -14.73 3.26
N TYR A 221 4.12 -15.14 2.28
CA TYR A 221 4.27 -16.45 1.62
C TYR A 221 5.58 -16.59 0.85
N LEU A 222 6.05 -15.52 0.20
CA LEU A 222 7.31 -15.55 -0.53
C LEU A 222 8.52 -15.70 0.39
N GLN A 223 8.45 -15.09 1.58
CA GLN A 223 9.52 -15.08 2.57
C GLN A 223 9.43 -16.28 3.56
N GLY A 224 8.25 -16.86 3.77
CA GLY A 224 7.99 -17.86 4.82
C GLY A 224 7.94 -17.24 6.22
N ARG A 225 7.33 -16.04 6.34
CA ARG A 225 7.18 -15.33 7.63
C ARG A 225 5.78 -15.50 8.16
N GLY A 226 5.65 -16.08 9.35
CA GLY A 226 4.35 -16.37 9.96
C GLY A 226 3.51 -17.41 9.22
N VAL A 227 3.93 -17.83 8.02
CA VAL A 227 3.36 -18.89 7.20
C VAL A 227 4.48 -19.70 6.54
N PRO A 228 4.28 -20.96 6.19
CA PRO A 228 5.23 -21.71 5.37
C PRO A 228 5.50 -21.01 4.04
N LYS A 229 6.77 -21.02 3.60
CA LYS A 229 7.14 -20.43 2.30
C LYS A 229 6.41 -21.15 1.17
N ASP A 230 5.64 -20.40 0.39
CA ASP A 230 4.89 -20.92 -0.76
C ASP A 230 4.85 -19.89 -1.91
N PRO A 231 5.75 -19.98 -2.90
CA PRO A 231 5.76 -19.06 -4.03
C PRO A 231 4.51 -19.09 -4.89
N LYS A 232 3.75 -20.20 -4.92
CA LYS A 232 2.49 -20.29 -5.68
C LYS A 232 1.41 -19.46 -5.02
N GLN A 233 1.28 -19.58 -3.68
CA GLN A 233 0.38 -18.73 -2.91
C GLN A 233 0.78 -17.26 -3.01
N ALA A 234 2.07 -16.95 -2.96
CA ALA A 234 2.56 -15.59 -3.13
C ALA A 234 2.12 -15.00 -4.49
N ALA A 235 2.30 -15.75 -5.57
CA ALA A 235 1.91 -15.31 -6.91
C ALA A 235 0.40 -15.09 -7.04
N GLU A 236 -0.41 -15.96 -6.44
CA GLU A 236 -1.87 -15.80 -6.46
C GLU A 236 -2.31 -14.55 -5.69
N TRP A 237 -1.72 -14.27 -4.52
CA TRP A 237 -2.06 -13.08 -3.75
C TRP A 237 -1.58 -11.79 -4.43
N PHE A 238 -0.39 -11.78 -5.04
CA PHE A 238 0.07 -10.62 -5.82
C PHE A 238 -0.81 -10.38 -7.05
N ARG A 239 -1.27 -11.45 -7.73
CA ARG A 239 -2.23 -11.32 -8.84
C ARG A 239 -3.53 -10.66 -8.37
N ARG A 240 -4.10 -11.12 -7.25
CA ARG A 240 -5.32 -10.51 -6.67
C ARG A 240 -5.10 -9.06 -6.27
N ALA A 241 -3.94 -8.73 -5.69
CA ALA A 241 -3.57 -7.36 -5.38
C ALA A 241 -3.52 -6.49 -6.64
N ALA A 242 -2.90 -6.98 -7.72
CA ALA A 242 -2.86 -6.31 -9.02
C ALA A 242 -4.27 -6.10 -9.59
N ASP A 243 -5.13 -7.14 -9.55
CA ASP A 243 -6.51 -7.07 -10.01
C ASP A 243 -7.33 -6.03 -9.21
N ASN A 244 -7.00 -5.81 -7.93
CA ASN A 244 -7.57 -4.76 -7.07
C ASN A 244 -6.85 -3.40 -7.18
N GLY A 245 -5.96 -3.24 -8.16
CA GLY A 245 -5.32 -1.97 -8.47
C GLY A 245 -4.15 -1.59 -7.56
N ASP A 246 -3.64 -2.51 -6.73
CA ASP A 246 -2.43 -2.32 -5.95
C ASP A 246 -1.19 -2.39 -6.83
N LEU A 247 -0.51 -1.25 -6.99
CA LEU A 247 0.65 -1.13 -7.88
C LEU A 247 1.87 -1.94 -7.38
N ALA A 248 2.01 -2.13 -6.08
CA ALA A 248 3.10 -2.92 -5.53
C ALA A 248 2.88 -4.41 -5.84
N GLY A 249 1.66 -4.91 -5.63
CA GLY A 249 1.25 -6.26 -6.00
C GLY A 249 1.40 -6.52 -7.51
N GLU A 250 1.07 -5.53 -8.33
CA GLU A 250 1.23 -5.61 -9.78
C GLU A 250 2.71 -5.79 -10.18
N VAL A 251 3.61 -5.00 -9.59
CA VAL A 251 5.06 -5.09 -9.84
C VAL A 251 5.62 -6.43 -9.36
N GLU A 252 5.25 -6.89 -8.16
CA GLU A 252 5.70 -8.18 -7.64
C GLU A 252 5.19 -9.34 -8.49
N PHE A 253 3.93 -9.31 -8.91
CA PHE A 253 3.39 -10.33 -9.81
C PHE A 253 4.14 -10.36 -11.15
N ALA A 254 4.45 -9.19 -11.72
CA ALA A 254 5.24 -9.08 -12.93
C ALA A 254 6.66 -9.68 -12.77
N ILE A 255 7.31 -9.47 -11.62
CA ILE A 255 8.61 -10.08 -11.29
C ILE A 255 8.50 -11.61 -11.25
N LEU A 256 7.46 -12.14 -10.61
CA LEU A 256 7.25 -13.59 -10.53
C LEU A 256 6.97 -14.20 -11.90
N LEU A 257 6.15 -13.57 -12.74
CA LEU A 257 5.90 -13.98 -14.12
C LEU A 257 7.18 -13.97 -14.97
N PHE A 258 7.99 -12.91 -14.85
CA PHE A 258 9.23 -12.79 -15.59
C PHE A 258 10.23 -13.90 -15.26
N ASN A 259 10.29 -14.29 -13.99
CA ASN A 259 11.24 -15.29 -13.48
C ASN A 259 10.70 -16.71 -13.50
N GLY A 260 9.38 -16.91 -13.62
CA GLY A 260 8.74 -18.23 -13.46
C GLY A 260 8.73 -18.71 -12.01
N ILE A 261 8.55 -17.81 -11.04
CA ILE A 261 8.55 -18.13 -9.61
C ILE A 261 7.10 -18.32 -9.14
N GLY A 262 6.72 -19.56 -8.81
CA GLY A 262 5.35 -19.88 -8.37
C GLY A 262 4.30 -19.85 -9.50
N VAL A 263 4.65 -19.35 -10.67
CA VAL A 263 3.82 -19.28 -11.90
C VAL A 263 4.66 -19.70 -13.11
N GLU A 264 4.00 -20.06 -14.20
CA GLU A 264 4.68 -20.26 -15.47
C GLU A 264 5.33 -18.95 -15.94
N LYS A 265 6.56 -19.09 -16.48
CA LYS A 265 7.33 -17.95 -16.95
C LYS A 265 6.68 -17.34 -18.19
N ASP A 266 6.39 -16.06 -18.14
CA ASP A 266 5.83 -15.30 -19.27
C ASP A 266 6.38 -13.86 -19.26
N GLU A 267 7.49 -13.65 -20.00
CA GLU A 267 8.14 -12.34 -20.09
C GLU A 267 7.26 -11.29 -20.79
N ALA A 268 6.45 -11.70 -21.77
CA ALA A 268 5.58 -10.77 -22.49
C ALA A 268 4.42 -10.28 -21.61
N ARG A 269 3.84 -11.18 -20.82
CA ARG A 269 2.81 -10.81 -19.84
C ARG A 269 3.39 -9.95 -18.72
N ALA A 270 4.58 -10.29 -18.21
CA ALA A 270 5.30 -9.49 -17.23
C ALA A 270 5.55 -8.06 -17.74
N ALA A 271 5.99 -7.90 -19.01
CA ALA A 271 6.21 -6.60 -19.61
C ALA A 271 4.93 -5.74 -19.64
N ARG A 272 3.75 -6.34 -19.90
CA ARG A 272 2.47 -5.62 -19.87
C ARG A 272 2.14 -5.09 -18.47
N TYR A 273 2.32 -5.90 -17.42
CA TYR A 273 2.12 -5.47 -16.04
C TYR A 273 3.10 -4.35 -15.66
N PHE A 274 4.40 -4.51 -15.98
CA PHE A 274 5.36 -3.44 -15.72
C PHE A 274 5.02 -2.14 -16.47
N LEU A 275 4.61 -2.21 -17.74
CA LEU A 275 4.20 -1.03 -18.51
C LEU A 275 2.99 -0.33 -17.88
N HIS A 276 1.99 -1.09 -17.42
CA HIS A 276 0.82 -0.54 -16.77
C HIS A 276 1.21 0.16 -15.45
N ALA A 277 1.96 -0.49 -14.58
CA ALA A 277 2.42 0.12 -13.32
C ALA A 277 3.33 1.34 -13.57
N ALA A 278 4.22 1.28 -14.57
CA ALA A 278 5.09 2.37 -14.96
C ALA A 278 4.32 3.60 -15.45
N SER A 279 3.27 3.39 -16.25
CA SER A 279 2.40 4.46 -16.75
C SER A 279 1.63 5.17 -15.64
N ARG A 280 1.41 4.49 -14.52
CA ARG A 280 0.81 5.04 -13.30
C ARG A 280 1.85 5.63 -12.33
N GLY A 281 3.06 5.87 -12.79
CA GLY A 281 4.10 6.56 -12.04
C GLY A 281 4.93 5.69 -11.09
N ASN A 282 4.77 4.36 -11.08
CA ASN A 282 5.60 3.49 -10.23
C ASN A 282 7.06 3.48 -10.70
N ALA A 283 7.97 4.09 -9.92
CA ALA A 283 9.38 4.26 -10.28
C ALA A 283 10.13 2.94 -10.46
N ILE A 284 9.76 1.88 -9.71
CA ILE A 284 10.36 0.55 -9.85
C ILE A 284 9.98 -0.03 -11.20
N ALA A 285 8.69 0.03 -11.53
CA ALA A 285 8.19 -0.45 -12.81
C ALA A 285 8.79 0.32 -13.99
N GLN A 286 8.95 1.64 -13.88
CA GLN A 286 9.61 2.48 -14.90
C GLN A 286 11.04 2.01 -15.17
N ASN A 287 11.83 1.75 -14.11
CA ASN A 287 13.18 1.19 -14.25
C ASN A 287 13.16 -0.20 -14.90
N ARG A 288 12.23 -1.08 -14.50
CA ARG A 288 12.09 -2.42 -15.11
C ARG A 288 11.73 -2.34 -16.60
N VAL A 289 10.78 -1.47 -16.96
CA VAL A 289 10.42 -1.24 -18.39
C VAL A 289 11.60 -0.72 -19.19
N ALA A 290 12.41 0.17 -18.64
CA ALA A 290 13.62 0.65 -19.29
C ALA A 290 14.59 -0.51 -19.61
N ILE A 291 14.81 -1.42 -18.64
CA ILE A 291 15.64 -2.62 -18.83
C ILE A 291 15.04 -3.55 -19.90
N LEU A 292 13.71 -3.77 -19.88
CA LEU A 292 13.04 -4.62 -20.85
C LEU A 292 13.21 -4.11 -22.28
N TYR A 293 13.03 -2.79 -22.50
CA TYR A 293 13.26 -2.16 -23.79
C TYR A 293 14.72 -2.18 -24.23
N ALA A 294 15.68 -2.01 -23.30
CA ALA A 294 17.10 -2.08 -23.61
C ALA A 294 17.53 -3.47 -24.07
N LEU A 295 16.99 -4.51 -23.45
CA LEU A 295 17.35 -5.91 -23.70
C LEU A 295 16.48 -6.59 -24.76
N GLY A 296 15.28 -6.07 -25.06
CA GLY A 296 14.31 -6.72 -25.94
C GLY A 296 13.67 -7.95 -25.30
N ARG A 297 13.42 -7.94 -23.97
CA ARG A 297 12.86 -9.08 -23.24
C ARG A 297 11.38 -8.87 -22.96
N GLY A 298 10.55 -9.77 -23.48
CA GLY A 298 9.08 -9.66 -23.37
C GLY A 298 8.48 -8.51 -24.18
N ILE A 299 9.31 -7.67 -24.79
CA ILE A 299 8.95 -6.50 -25.59
C ILE A 299 10.03 -6.27 -26.67
N GLN A 300 9.66 -5.66 -27.79
CA GLN A 300 10.62 -5.35 -28.84
C GLN A 300 11.68 -4.34 -28.35
N LYS A 301 12.95 -4.62 -28.61
CA LYS A 301 14.06 -3.75 -28.24
C LYS A 301 13.88 -2.35 -28.82
N ASN A 302 14.00 -1.33 -27.96
CA ASN A 302 13.90 0.07 -28.37
C ASN A 302 14.74 0.97 -27.44
N PRO A 303 15.95 1.40 -27.89
CA PRO A 303 16.85 2.20 -27.06
C PRO A 303 16.26 3.56 -26.64
N VAL A 304 15.45 4.19 -27.51
CA VAL A 304 14.80 5.48 -27.21
C VAL A 304 13.78 5.33 -26.10
N GLU A 305 12.94 4.26 -26.15
CA GLU A 305 12.00 3.95 -25.09
C GLU A 305 12.71 3.60 -23.78
N ALA A 306 13.81 2.81 -23.86
CA ALA A 306 14.64 2.46 -22.70
C ALA A 306 15.17 3.73 -22.00
N ALA A 307 15.75 4.64 -22.79
CA ALA A 307 16.25 5.92 -22.27
C ALA A 307 15.14 6.79 -21.65
N ALA A 308 13.99 6.88 -22.32
CA ALA A 308 12.86 7.67 -21.85
C ALA A 308 12.31 7.17 -20.50
N TRP A 309 12.17 5.84 -20.35
CA TRP A 309 11.73 5.25 -19.09
C TRP A 309 12.78 5.36 -17.97
N ASN A 310 14.07 5.24 -18.32
CA ASN A 310 15.16 5.44 -17.35
C ASN A 310 15.18 6.88 -16.84
N LEU A 311 14.99 7.89 -17.69
CA LEU A 311 14.88 9.30 -17.30
C LEU A 311 13.68 9.55 -16.37
N ALA A 312 12.53 8.94 -16.66
CA ALA A 312 11.36 9.05 -15.79
C ALA A 312 11.60 8.41 -14.41
N ALA A 313 12.24 7.24 -14.36
CA ALA A 313 12.62 6.58 -13.12
C ALA A 313 13.68 7.39 -12.34
N ALA A 314 14.67 7.97 -13.02
CA ALA A 314 15.72 8.79 -12.44
C ALA A 314 15.17 10.06 -11.76
N ALA A 315 14.14 10.68 -12.33
CA ALA A 315 13.46 11.82 -11.73
C ALA A 315 12.85 11.50 -10.35
N GLN A 316 12.60 10.22 -10.07
CA GLN A 316 12.12 9.70 -8.78
C GLN A 316 13.23 9.01 -7.96
N GLY A 317 14.51 9.26 -8.29
CA GLY A 317 15.66 8.71 -7.57
C GLY A 317 15.97 7.24 -7.89
N ARG A 318 15.46 6.70 -9.00
CA ARG A 318 15.65 5.31 -9.45
C ARG A 318 16.41 5.23 -10.78
N SER A 319 17.60 5.84 -10.86
CA SER A 319 18.47 5.69 -12.04
C SER A 319 19.17 4.32 -12.05
N ASP A 320 19.42 3.81 -13.28
CA ASP A 320 20.35 2.71 -13.50
C ASP A 320 21.52 3.24 -14.34
N PRO A 321 22.75 3.33 -13.80
CA PRO A 321 23.91 3.88 -14.51
C PRO A 321 24.21 3.23 -15.85
N LYS A 322 23.85 1.96 -16.03
CA LYS A 322 24.02 1.25 -17.31
C LYS A 322 22.99 1.64 -18.37
N LEU A 323 21.80 2.04 -17.93
CA LEU A 323 20.81 2.63 -18.83
C LEU A 323 21.17 4.07 -19.21
N ASP A 324 21.96 4.76 -18.38
CA ASP A 324 22.53 6.07 -18.73
C ASP A 324 23.53 5.96 -19.89
N GLU A 325 24.28 4.85 -19.99
CA GLU A 325 25.13 4.54 -21.17
C GLU A 325 24.29 4.38 -22.43
N THR A 326 23.09 3.81 -22.32
CA THR A 326 22.16 3.70 -23.45
C THR A 326 21.73 5.08 -23.95
N LEU A 327 21.42 6.01 -23.04
CA LEU A 327 21.12 7.41 -23.39
C LEU A 327 22.33 8.10 -24.06
N ALA A 328 23.52 7.85 -23.56
CA ALA A 328 24.76 8.43 -24.13
C ALA A 328 25.05 7.91 -25.55
N SER A 329 24.64 6.70 -25.89
CA SER A 329 24.84 6.07 -27.22
C SER A 329 23.85 6.54 -28.30
N LEU A 330 22.77 7.25 -27.89
CA LEU A 330 21.76 7.76 -28.83
C LEU A 330 22.28 8.95 -29.65
N THR A 331 21.79 9.07 -30.88
CA THR A 331 21.96 10.30 -31.67
C THR A 331 21.28 11.50 -30.98
N ALA A 332 21.65 12.72 -31.38
CA ALA A 332 21.05 13.93 -30.80
C ALA A 332 19.52 13.98 -30.98
N GLU A 333 19.01 13.51 -32.14
CA GLU A 333 17.57 13.46 -32.43
C GLU A 333 16.87 12.42 -31.54
N GLU A 334 17.41 11.21 -31.44
CA GLU A 334 16.88 10.15 -30.59
C GLU A 334 16.87 10.55 -29.11
N ARG A 335 17.94 11.20 -28.64
CA ARG A 335 18.03 11.73 -27.27
C ARG A 335 16.94 12.74 -27.01
N SER A 336 16.78 13.74 -27.88
CA SER A 336 15.73 14.74 -27.74
C SER A 336 14.32 14.12 -27.78
N ARG A 337 14.12 13.03 -28.54
CA ARG A 337 12.87 12.25 -28.51
C ARG A 337 12.68 11.53 -27.16
N ALA A 338 13.71 10.92 -26.62
CA ALA A 338 13.64 10.23 -25.33
C ALA A 338 13.29 11.22 -24.20
N GLU A 339 13.92 12.40 -24.18
CA GLU A 339 13.65 13.47 -23.21
C GLU A 339 12.19 13.93 -23.28
N ARG A 340 11.64 14.22 -24.47
CA ARG A 340 10.23 14.59 -24.62
C ARG A 340 9.28 13.49 -24.16
N LEU A 341 9.58 12.23 -24.42
CA LEU A 341 8.77 11.10 -23.94
C LEU A 341 8.82 10.99 -22.41
N ALA A 342 9.98 11.18 -21.79
CA ALA A 342 10.13 11.18 -20.34
C ALA A 342 9.32 12.32 -19.69
N GLU A 343 9.44 13.55 -20.23
CA GLU A 343 8.67 14.69 -19.73
C GLU A 343 7.15 14.47 -19.82
N ALA A 344 6.67 13.87 -20.93
CA ALA A 344 5.26 13.56 -21.08
C ALA A 344 4.76 12.56 -20.01
N ARG A 345 5.59 11.58 -19.63
CA ARG A 345 5.28 10.56 -18.61
C ARG A 345 5.28 11.11 -17.20
N MET A 346 6.15 12.10 -16.92
CA MET A 346 6.22 12.77 -15.61
C MET A 346 5.06 13.75 -15.37
N LYS A 347 4.36 14.18 -16.41
CA LYS A 347 3.22 15.13 -16.33
C LYS A 347 1.87 14.46 -16.14
N VAL A 348 1.81 13.13 -16.13
CA VAL A 348 0.60 12.37 -15.84
C VAL A 348 0.48 12.28 -14.31
N GLU A 349 -0.15 13.29 -13.68
CA GLU A 349 -0.64 13.30 -12.31
C GLU A 349 -2.08 12.77 -12.26
#